data_05660c42e650571bf637ff06c3f3de08
#
_entry.id   05660c42e650571bf637ff06c3f3de08
#
_cell.length_a   1.000
_cell.length_b   1.000
_cell.length_c   1.000
_cell.angle_alpha   90.00
_cell.angle_beta   90.00
_cell.angle_gamma   90.00
#
_symmetry.space_group_name_H-M   'P 1'
#
loop_
_entity.id
_entity.type
_entity.pdbx_description
1 polymer ?
#
loop_
_entity_poly.entity_id
_entity_poly.type
_entity_poly.pdbx_seq_one_letter_code
_entity_poly.pdbx_strand_id
1 'polypeptide(L)'
;EDSLYIIDDDHVRLRERVDSILGGHTWMEQPRSRTRRLVGNVRLKRVEGELVSSRSNFVVHQFRNREAWNFVGEASHVLRDGPEGLRIVSREIRLDHETISAQRRISIIL
;
A
#
# COMPACT_ATOMS: atom_id res chain seq x y z
N GLU A 1 -10.06 -3.37 -19.91
CA GLU A 1 -10.04 -2.89 -19.74
C GLU A 1 -9.78 -2.22 -18.57
N ASP A 2 -9.59 -2.55 -17.89
CA ASP A 2 -9.39 -2.00 -16.70
C ASP A 2 -8.13 -1.32 -16.57
N SER A 3 -8.12 -0.09 -16.23
CA SER A 3 -6.94 0.73 -16.19
C SER A 3 -6.50 1.06 -14.77
N LEU A 4 -7.06 0.40 -13.79
CA LEU A 4 -6.67 0.61 -12.40
C LEU A 4 -5.30 0.02 -12.13
N TYR A 5 -4.53 0.71 -11.31
CA TYR A 5 -3.23 0.21 -10.89
C TYR A 5 -3.41 -0.62 -9.62
N ILE A 6 -2.91 -1.84 -9.63
CA ILE A 6 -3.08 -2.78 -8.54
C ILE A 6 -1.71 -3.24 -8.04
N ILE A 7 -1.54 -3.22 -6.73
CA ILE A 7 -0.38 -3.79 -6.06
C ILE A 7 -0.89 -4.96 -5.23
N ASP A 8 -0.32 -6.13 -5.45
CA ASP A 8 -0.74 -7.34 -4.75
C ASP A 8 0.49 -7.94 -4.10
N ASP A 9 0.59 -7.75 -2.79
CA ASP A 9 1.76 -8.15 -2.03
C ASP A 9 1.44 -9.27 -1.06
N ASP A 10 2.29 -10.29 -1.01
CA ASP A 10 2.34 -11.19 0.14
C ASP A 10 3.39 -10.66 1.10
N HIS A 11 3.65 -11.41 2.17
CA HIS A 11 4.58 -10.98 3.20
C HIS A 11 6.00 -10.79 2.65
N VAL A 12 6.42 -11.68 1.76
CA VAL A 12 7.78 -11.63 1.21
C VAL A 12 7.94 -10.39 0.32
N ARG A 13 6.98 -10.17 -0.56
CA ARG A 13 7.04 -9.00 -1.46
C ARG A 13 7.02 -7.70 -0.70
N LEU A 14 6.20 -7.63 0.35
CA LEU A 14 6.13 -6.42 1.15
C LEU A 14 7.47 -6.15 1.84
N ARG A 15 8.09 -7.20 2.37
CA ARG A 15 9.40 -7.06 3.01
C ARG A 15 10.45 -6.59 2.01
N GLU A 16 10.44 -7.15 0.80
CA GLU A 16 11.38 -6.73 -0.23
C GLU A 16 11.21 -5.26 -0.58
N ARG A 17 9.96 -4.81 -0.64
CA ARG A 17 9.66 -3.42 -0.95
C ARG A 17 10.18 -2.49 0.14
N VAL A 18 9.96 -2.86 1.39
CA VAL A 18 10.45 -2.08 2.52
C VAL A 18 11.98 -2.04 2.54
N ASP A 19 12.61 -3.19 2.33
CA ASP A 19 14.07 -3.27 2.34
C ASP A 19 14.68 -2.41 1.24
N SER A 20 14.06 -2.39 0.07
CA SER A 20 14.54 -1.58 -1.03
C SER A 20 14.55 -0.09 -0.65
N ILE A 21 13.49 0.37 0.00
CA ILE A 21 13.39 1.77 0.39
C ILE A 21 14.38 2.09 1.51
N LEU A 22 14.43 1.25 2.53
CA LEU A 22 15.31 1.50 3.68
C LEU A 22 16.78 1.35 3.33
N GLY A 23 17.09 0.46 2.38
CA GLY A 23 18.46 0.24 1.99
C GLY A 23 19.04 1.32 1.09
N GLY A 24 18.23 2.29 0.69
CA GLY A 24 18.74 3.37 -0.16
C GLY A 24 19.00 2.94 -1.59
N HIS A 25 18.50 1.78 -1.99
CA HIS A 25 18.70 1.28 -3.35
C HIS A 25 17.74 1.94 -4.33
N THR A 26 16.72 2.61 -3.84
CA THR A 26 15.75 3.29 -4.68
C THR A 26 16.21 4.73 -4.87
N TRP A 27 16.99 4.95 -5.92
CA TRP A 27 17.56 6.29 -6.16
C TRP A 27 16.47 7.36 -6.28
N MET A 28 15.26 6.99 -6.61
CA MET A 28 14.16 7.93 -6.71
C MET A 28 13.78 8.57 -5.38
N GLU A 29 14.19 7.99 -4.28
CA GLU A 29 13.91 8.51 -2.95
C GLU A 29 15.13 9.16 -2.33
N GLN A 30 15.87 9.93 -3.11
CA GLN A 30 17.01 10.68 -2.67
C GLN A 30 16.81 12.16 -3.06
N PRO A 31 16.31 13.03 -2.19
CA PRO A 31 15.96 12.80 -0.79
C PRO A 31 14.66 12.03 -0.64
N ARG A 32 14.48 11.47 0.56
CA ARG A 32 13.32 10.65 0.83
C ARG A 32 12.06 11.50 0.93
N SER A 33 10.96 10.97 0.44
CA SER A 33 9.67 11.64 0.51
C SER A 33 9.13 11.66 1.93
N ARG A 34 8.33 12.67 2.21
CA ARG A 34 7.47 12.68 3.38
C ARG A 34 6.07 12.27 2.93
N THR A 35 5.38 11.51 3.77
CA THR A 35 4.04 11.06 3.42
C THR A 35 3.08 11.31 4.58
N ARG A 36 1.83 11.53 4.22
CA ARG A 36 0.70 11.56 5.16
C ARG A 36 -0.35 10.60 4.66
N ARG A 37 -0.79 9.73 5.54
CA ARG A 37 -1.75 8.69 5.19
C ARG A 37 -3.02 8.86 5.98
N LEU A 38 -4.13 8.91 5.27
CA LEU A 38 -5.46 8.97 5.86
C LEU A 38 -6.19 7.69 5.46
N VAL A 39 -6.69 6.98 6.46
CA VAL A 39 -7.38 5.71 6.23
C VAL A 39 -8.76 5.81 6.86
N GLY A 40 -9.77 5.37 6.14
CA GLY A 40 -11.13 5.41 6.64
C GLY A 40 -11.98 4.31 6.06
N ASN A 41 -13.22 4.30 6.50
CA ASN A 41 -14.21 3.34 6.02
C ASN A 41 -13.68 1.91 6.11
N VAL A 42 -13.17 1.56 7.28
CA VAL A 42 -12.61 0.22 7.51
C VAL A 42 -13.78 -0.76 7.69
N ARG A 43 -13.74 -1.85 6.92
CA ARG A 43 -14.77 -2.89 6.96
C ARG A 43 -14.09 -4.23 7.17
N LEU A 44 -14.62 -5.01 8.09
CA LEU A 44 -14.08 -6.31 8.42
C LEU A 44 -15.11 -7.39 8.18
N LYS A 45 -14.64 -8.55 7.74
CA LYS A 45 -15.52 -9.70 7.53
C LYS A 45 -14.73 -10.96 7.86
N ARG A 46 -15.26 -11.78 8.76
CA ARG A 46 -14.63 -13.07 9.03
C ARG A 46 -14.91 -14.00 7.87
N VAL A 47 -13.86 -14.61 7.35
CA VAL A 47 -13.98 -15.44 6.17
C VAL A 47 -14.12 -16.89 6.56
N GLU A 48 -13.12 -17.43 7.26
CA GLU A 48 -13.13 -18.84 7.62
C GLU A 48 -12.06 -19.06 8.68
N GLY A 49 -12.41 -19.73 9.77
CA GLY A 49 -11.46 -20.04 10.83
C GLY A 49 -10.84 -18.78 11.38
N GLU A 50 -9.52 -18.67 11.30
CA GLU A 50 -8.80 -17.53 11.80
C GLU A 50 -8.64 -16.40 10.77
N LEU A 51 -9.18 -16.58 9.58
CA LEU A 51 -8.97 -15.61 8.51
C LEU A 51 -10.02 -14.51 8.55
N VAL A 52 -9.55 -13.27 8.43
CA VAL A 52 -10.40 -12.09 8.44
C VAL A 52 -10.03 -11.27 7.20
N SER A 53 -11.04 -10.83 6.48
CA SER A 53 -10.88 -9.93 5.35
C SER A 53 -11.09 -8.51 5.83
N SER A 54 -10.22 -7.60 5.41
CA SER A 54 -10.31 -6.19 5.76
C SER A 54 -10.26 -5.37 4.47
N ARG A 55 -11.14 -4.37 4.38
CA ARG A 55 -11.10 -3.40 3.28
C ARG A 55 -11.15 -2.01 3.87
N SER A 56 -10.41 -1.09 3.27
CA SER A 56 -10.41 0.29 3.72
C SER A 56 -10.11 1.19 2.53
N ASN A 57 -10.54 2.45 2.67
CA ASN A 57 -10.23 3.48 1.70
C ASN A 57 -9.08 4.29 2.23
N PHE A 58 -8.24 4.80 1.35
CA PHE A 58 -7.10 5.59 1.81
C PHE A 58 -6.75 6.70 0.84
N VAL A 59 -6.09 7.70 1.39
CA VAL A 59 -5.40 8.74 0.63
C VAL A 59 -4.00 8.83 1.21
N VAL A 60 -3.00 8.78 0.35
CA VAL A 60 -1.62 9.02 0.75
C VAL A 60 -1.15 10.25 0.03
N HIS A 61 -0.73 11.25 0.81
CA HIS A 61 -0.12 12.47 0.27
C HIS A 61 1.38 12.30 0.36
N GLN A 62 2.06 12.54 -0.75
CA GLN A 62 3.52 12.44 -0.84
C GLN A 62 4.09 13.80 -1.15
N PHE A 63 5.12 14.20 -0.40
CA PHE A 63 5.76 15.50 -0.55
C PHE A 63 7.26 15.29 -0.75
N ARG A 64 7.78 15.85 -1.83
CA ARG A 64 9.20 15.72 -2.15
C ARG A 64 9.61 16.83 -3.09
N ASN A 65 10.72 17.49 -2.78
CA ASN A 65 11.31 18.52 -3.64
C ASN A 65 10.31 19.60 -4.02
N ARG A 66 9.53 20.08 -3.04
CA ARG A 66 8.52 21.12 -3.20
C ARG A 66 7.36 20.72 -4.09
N GLU A 67 7.26 19.44 -4.39
CA GLU A 67 6.13 18.90 -5.14
C GLU A 67 5.29 18.05 -4.23
N ALA A 68 4.01 17.96 -4.57
CA ALA A 68 3.07 17.14 -3.82
C ALA A 68 2.16 16.41 -4.79
N TRP A 69 1.91 15.17 -4.49
CA TRP A 69 0.89 14.42 -5.24
C TRP A 69 0.26 13.37 -4.34
N ASN A 70 -0.84 12.81 -4.82
CA ASN A 70 -1.69 11.93 -4.01
C ASN A 70 -1.85 10.59 -4.66
N PHE A 71 -2.06 9.59 -3.82
CA PHE A 71 -2.54 8.29 -4.25
C PHE A 71 -3.84 8.02 -3.49
N VAL A 72 -4.90 7.73 -4.22
CA VAL A 72 -6.22 7.48 -3.65
C VAL A 72 -6.67 6.10 -4.06
N GLY A 73 -7.13 5.31 -3.12
CA GLY A 73 -7.55 3.99 -3.47
C GLY A 73 -8.13 3.20 -2.33
N GLU A 74 -8.13 1.89 -2.52
CA GLU A 74 -8.68 0.95 -1.58
C GLU A 74 -7.63 -0.10 -1.25
N ALA A 75 -7.54 -0.45 0.02
CA ALA A 75 -6.65 -1.51 0.48
C ALA A 75 -7.48 -2.70 0.91
N SER A 76 -7.10 -3.88 0.47
CA SER A 76 -7.72 -5.13 0.88
C SER A 76 -6.65 -5.99 1.52
N HIS A 77 -6.96 -6.54 2.68
CA HIS A 77 -6.04 -7.41 3.39
C HIS A 77 -6.74 -8.70 3.74
N VAL A 78 -5.99 -9.79 3.71
CA VAL A 78 -6.40 -11.02 4.37
C VAL A 78 -5.48 -11.14 5.57
N LEU A 79 -6.09 -11.26 6.74
CA LEU A 79 -5.38 -11.28 8.00
C LEU A 79 -5.63 -12.61 8.69
N ARG A 80 -4.62 -13.08 9.43
CA ARG A 80 -4.78 -14.24 10.27
C ARG A 80 -4.85 -13.76 11.71
N ASP A 81 -5.96 -14.09 12.37
CA ASP A 81 -6.20 -13.71 13.76
C ASP A 81 -5.85 -14.91 14.63
N GLY A 82 -4.60 -15.00 15.00
CA GLY A 82 -4.09 -16.13 15.75
C GLY A 82 -3.66 -15.76 17.16
N PRO A 83 -3.08 -16.72 17.88
CA PRO A 83 -2.69 -16.47 19.28
C PRO A 83 -1.68 -15.36 19.46
N GLU A 84 -0.90 -15.08 18.43
CA GLU A 84 0.12 -14.04 18.51
C GLU A 84 -0.35 -12.70 17.97
N GLY A 85 -1.65 -12.56 17.73
CA GLY A 85 -2.22 -11.34 17.20
C GLY A 85 -2.48 -11.44 15.71
N LEU A 86 -2.74 -10.30 15.10
CA LEU A 86 -3.06 -10.23 13.69
C LEU A 86 -1.80 -10.26 12.84
N ARG A 87 -1.83 -11.06 11.79
CA ARG A 87 -0.73 -11.15 10.82
C ARG A 87 -1.30 -10.97 9.43
N ILE A 88 -0.57 -10.27 8.58
CA ILE A 88 -0.98 -10.09 7.19
C ILE A 88 -0.64 -11.33 6.39
N VAL A 89 -1.65 -11.94 5.77
CA VAL A 89 -1.46 -13.06 4.86
C VAL A 89 -1.25 -12.53 3.45
N SER A 90 -2.07 -11.57 3.05
CA SER A 90 -1.93 -10.95 1.74
C SER A 90 -2.47 -9.53 1.80
N ARG A 91 -2.03 -8.70 0.87
CA ARG A 91 -2.55 -7.35 0.75
C ARG A 91 -2.63 -6.98 -0.72
N GLU A 92 -3.67 -6.24 -1.06
CA GLU A 92 -3.86 -5.73 -2.41
C GLU A 92 -4.19 -4.26 -2.30
N ILE A 93 -3.52 -3.44 -3.07
CA ILE A 93 -3.79 -2.02 -3.16
C ILE A 93 -4.33 -1.74 -4.55
N ARG A 94 -5.50 -1.13 -4.60
CA ARG A 94 -6.14 -0.77 -5.85
C ARG A 94 -6.26 0.74 -5.90
N LEU A 95 -5.53 1.35 -6.82
CA LEU A 95 -5.55 2.80 -6.99
C LEU A 95 -6.66 3.20 -7.95
N ASP A 96 -7.29 4.33 -7.65
CA ASP A 96 -8.38 4.84 -8.47
C ASP A 96 -7.88 5.64 -9.67
N HIS A 97 -6.58 5.72 -9.84
CA HIS A 97 -5.99 6.38 -11.00
C HIS A 97 -6.00 5.42 -12.18
N GLU A 98 -6.34 5.92 -13.35
CA GLU A 98 -6.35 5.08 -14.52
C GLU A 98 -4.95 4.62 -14.90
N THR A 99 -3.97 5.52 -14.77
CA THR A 99 -2.59 5.16 -15.04
C THR A 99 -1.68 5.93 -14.11
N ILE A 100 -0.49 5.38 -13.90
CA ILE A 100 0.60 6.07 -13.21
C ILE A 100 1.57 6.51 -14.29
N SER A 101 1.81 7.80 -14.41
CA SER A 101 2.70 8.29 -15.45
C SER A 101 4.12 7.79 -15.20
N ALA A 102 4.91 7.73 -16.27
CA ALA A 102 6.27 7.22 -16.17
C ALA A 102 7.13 8.07 -15.22
N GLN A 103 6.80 9.34 -15.08
CA GLN A 103 7.55 10.23 -14.20
C GLN A 103 7.14 10.08 -12.75
N ARG A 104 6.05 9.37 -12.47
CA ARG A 104 5.52 9.25 -11.12
C ARG A 104 5.54 7.82 -10.65
N ARG A 105 6.70 7.24 -10.64
CA ARG A 105 6.84 5.89 -10.13
C ARG A 105 6.52 5.87 -8.65
N ILE A 106 5.93 4.75 -8.22
CA ILE A 106 5.61 4.59 -6.82
C ILE A 106 6.89 4.20 -6.08
N SER A 107 7.39 5.13 -5.30
CA SER A 107 8.63 4.94 -4.55
C SER A 107 8.40 4.83 -3.06
N ILE A 108 7.14 4.76 -2.62
CA ILE A 108 6.77 4.68 -1.22
C ILE A 108 5.90 3.46 -1.02
N ILE A 109 5.68 3.10 0.24
CA ILE A 109 4.76 2.01 0.58
C ILE A 109 3.35 2.57 0.63
N LEU A 110 2.50 2.05 -0.20
CA LEU A 110 1.09 2.40 -0.19
C LEU A 110 0.32 1.40 0.65
#